data_581a1add7bafd36d3587b0d24b968189
#
_entry.id   581a1add7bafd36d3587b0d24b968189
#
_cell.length_a   1.000
_cell.length_b   1.000
_cell.length_c   1.000
_cell.angle_alpha   90.00
_cell.angle_beta   90.00
_cell.angle_gamma   90.00
#
_symmetry.space_group_name_H-M   'P 1'
#
loop_
_entity.id
_entity.type
_entity.pdbx_description
1 polymer ?
#
loop_
_entity_poly.entity_id
_entity_poly.type
_entity_poly.pdbx_seq_one_letter_code
_entity_poly.pdbx_strand_id
1 'polypeptide(L)'
;ELLQALALEGKSNFSPKINPASPAALERRYNQPFGGEQLIGIYLEMLLISLMRQYTSSEEKKETPSENTKKDASASLLKTDSILFNRITDYYEAHITEHIKVEHLCKEFGIGRSHLQRIFREQTGYGAIEYFCQMRISAAKRCIRENRMNLTDTAASLGYTSIYYFSKQFKKITGMSPSQYQKMVRS
;
A
#
# COMPACT_ATOMS: atom_id res chain seq x y z
N GLU A 1 22.10 -21.54 -4.21
CA GLU A 1 23.10 -20.43 -4.16
C GLU A 1 22.68 -19.33 -3.18
N LEU A 2 21.47 -18.73 -3.28
CA LEU A 2 20.99 -17.67 -2.38
C LEU A 2 20.95 -18.11 -0.90
N LEU A 3 20.48 -19.32 -0.60
CA LEU A 3 20.46 -19.87 0.78
C LEU A 3 21.87 -20.06 1.33
N GLN A 4 22.83 -20.44 0.49
CA GLN A 4 24.23 -20.57 0.89
C GLN A 4 24.87 -19.22 1.20
N ALA A 5 24.59 -18.19 0.37
CA ALA A 5 25.04 -16.84 0.60
C ALA A 5 24.44 -16.25 1.88
N LEU A 6 23.14 -16.42 2.10
CA LEU A 6 22.46 -16.01 3.34
C LEU A 6 23.03 -16.69 4.58
N ALA A 7 23.30 -17.99 4.51
CA ALA A 7 23.90 -18.76 5.61
C ALA A 7 25.34 -18.33 5.90
N LEU A 8 26.11 -17.95 4.89
CA LEU A 8 27.47 -17.44 5.02
C LEU A 8 27.48 -16.07 5.72
N GLU A 9 26.64 -15.15 5.26
CA GLU A 9 26.48 -13.83 5.87
C GLU A 9 25.95 -13.93 7.31
N GLY A 10 24.97 -14.81 7.57
CA GLY A 10 24.49 -15.05 8.93
C GLY A 10 25.61 -15.51 9.87
N LYS A 11 26.48 -16.41 9.43
CA LYS A 11 27.64 -16.87 10.22
C LYS A 11 28.70 -15.79 10.45
N SER A 12 28.87 -14.86 9.52
CA SER A 12 29.84 -13.76 9.65
C SER A 12 29.36 -12.66 10.60
N ASN A 13 28.05 -12.39 10.64
CA ASN A 13 27.47 -11.30 11.40
C ASN A 13 27.01 -11.69 12.83
N PHE A 14 26.57 -12.94 13.04
CA PHE A 14 26.01 -13.39 14.31
C PHE A 14 26.83 -14.49 14.98
N SER A 15 26.79 -14.51 16.34
CA SER A 15 27.43 -15.55 17.14
C SER A 15 26.60 -16.84 17.09
N PRO A 16 27.24 -18.03 17.01
CA PRO A 16 26.54 -19.31 17.12
C PRO A 16 26.06 -19.64 18.54
N LYS A 17 26.40 -18.81 19.52
CA LYS A 17 25.99 -19.02 20.92
C LYS A 17 24.58 -18.46 21.12
N ILE A 18 23.70 -19.33 21.59
CA ILE A 18 22.33 -18.97 22.01
C ILE A 18 22.43 -18.39 23.43
N ASN A 19 21.97 -17.17 23.63
CA ASN A 19 21.89 -16.57 24.95
C ASN A 19 20.75 -17.25 25.75
N PRO A 20 21.01 -17.94 26.86
CA PRO A 20 19.97 -18.62 27.62
C PRO A 20 18.95 -17.67 28.25
N ALA A 21 19.30 -16.39 28.44
CA ALA A 21 18.39 -15.38 28.98
C ALA A 21 17.44 -14.79 27.90
N SER A 22 17.78 -14.94 26.62
CA SER A 22 16.98 -14.47 25.51
C SER A 22 17.18 -15.34 24.26
N PRO A 23 16.58 -16.54 24.24
CA PRO A 23 16.85 -17.52 23.18
C PRO A 23 16.40 -17.09 21.77
N ALA A 24 15.57 -16.05 21.66
CA ALA A 24 15.14 -15.46 20.39
C ALA A 24 16.06 -14.34 19.88
N ALA A 25 17.04 -13.88 20.68
CA ALA A 25 17.94 -12.80 20.29
C ALA A 25 19.26 -13.38 19.76
N LEU A 26 19.56 -13.07 18.50
CA LEU A 26 20.87 -13.36 17.90
C LEU A 26 21.88 -12.35 18.41
N GLU A 27 22.97 -12.81 19.01
CA GLU A 27 24.07 -11.94 19.45
C GLU A 27 24.94 -11.54 18.26
N ARG A 28 25.17 -10.23 18.10
CA ARG A 28 26.04 -9.67 17.06
C ARG A 28 27.50 -9.95 17.38
N ARG A 29 28.28 -10.25 16.36
CA ARG A 29 29.74 -10.34 16.53
C ARG A 29 30.34 -8.94 16.62
N TYR A 30 31.32 -8.76 17.48
CA TYR A 30 32.04 -7.50 17.68
C TYR A 30 32.75 -7.01 16.40
N ASN A 31 33.16 -7.92 15.51
CA ASN A 31 33.92 -7.64 14.31
C ASN A 31 33.14 -8.05 13.05
N GLN A 32 31.88 -7.61 12.94
CA GLN A 32 31.06 -7.90 11.77
C GLN A 32 31.46 -7.04 10.57
N PRO A 33 31.36 -7.57 9.32
CA PRO A 33 31.59 -6.79 8.11
C PRO A 33 30.63 -5.62 7.98
N PHE A 34 31.11 -4.48 7.47
CA PHE A 34 30.26 -3.33 7.21
C PHE A 34 29.13 -3.69 6.22
N GLY A 35 27.89 -3.37 6.56
CA GLY A 35 26.73 -3.64 5.70
C GLY A 35 26.24 -5.09 5.69
N GLY A 36 26.77 -6.00 6.51
CA GLY A 36 26.38 -7.41 6.53
C GLY A 36 24.91 -7.64 6.89
N GLU A 37 24.34 -6.85 7.81
CA GLU A 37 22.92 -6.92 8.15
C GLU A 37 22.03 -6.48 6.97
N GLN A 38 22.47 -5.48 6.21
CA GLN A 38 21.76 -5.03 5.01
C GLN A 38 21.79 -6.09 3.91
N LEU A 39 22.94 -6.76 3.74
CA LEU A 39 23.05 -7.88 2.80
C LEU A 39 22.14 -9.05 3.18
N ILE A 40 22.00 -9.38 4.45
CA ILE A 40 21.05 -10.40 4.92
C ILE A 40 19.62 -10.01 4.54
N GLY A 41 19.22 -8.75 4.74
CA GLY A 41 17.92 -8.23 4.32
C GLY A 41 17.68 -8.40 2.82
N ILE A 42 18.64 -7.99 2.00
CA ILE A 42 18.59 -8.11 0.53
C ILE A 42 18.48 -9.58 0.10
N TYR A 43 19.26 -10.48 0.68
CA TYR A 43 19.18 -11.91 0.35
C TYR A 43 17.85 -12.53 0.75
N LEU A 44 17.25 -12.12 1.87
CA LEU A 44 15.91 -12.54 2.28
C LEU A 44 14.84 -12.05 1.31
N GLU A 45 14.91 -10.80 0.88
CA GLU A 45 13.99 -10.24 -0.13
C GLU A 45 14.13 -10.98 -1.48
N MET A 46 15.35 -11.20 -1.94
CA MET A 46 15.60 -11.96 -3.17
C MET A 46 15.08 -13.39 -3.07
N LEU A 47 15.25 -14.04 -1.93
CA LEU A 47 14.72 -15.38 -1.68
C LEU A 47 13.19 -15.39 -1.74
N LEU A 48 12.56 -14.43 -1.09
CA LEU A 48 11.10 -14.29 -1.08
C LEU A 48 10.56 -14.07 -2.50
N ILE A 49 11.17 -13.16 -3.26
CA ILE A 49 10.81 -12.90 -4.66
C ILE A 49 11.00 -14.17 -5.51
N SER A 50 12.09 -14.91 -5.31
CA SER A 50 12.35 -16.16 -6.04
C SER A 50 11.33 -17.25 -5.72
N LEU A 51 10.94 -17.40 -4.45
CA LEU A 51 9.89 -18.33 -4.02
C LEU A 51 8.53 -17.94 -4.60
N MET A 52 8.19 -16.66 -4.59
CA MET A 52 6.94 -16.17 -5.19
C MET A 52 6.91 -16.42 -6.71
N ARG A 53 8.04 -16.18 -7.41
CA ARG A 53 8.15 -16.49 -8.85
C ARG A 53 8.02 -17.98 -9.13
N GLN A 54 8.63 -18.83 -8.32
CA GLN A 54 8.49 -20.30 -8.46
C GLN A 54 7.05 -20.76 -8.20
N TYR A 55 6.40 -20.19 -7.18
CA TYR A 55 5.00 -20.48 -6.88
C TYR A 55 4.09 -20.09 -8.05
N THR A 56 4.23 -18.89 -8.60
CA THR A 56 3.46 -18.45 -9.77
C THR A 56 3.76 -19.26 -11.03
N SER A 57 5.04 -19.63 -11.26
CA SER A 57 5.42 -20.47 -12.41
C SER A 57 5.00 -21.93 -12.27
N SER A 58 4.79 -22.42 -11.05
CA SER A 58 4.30 -23.78 -10.80
C SER A 58 2.81 -23.92 -11.08
N GLU A 59 2.06 -22.83 -10.96
CA GLU A 59 0.65 -22.78 -11.36
C GLU A 59 0.49 -22.80 -12.90
N GLU A 60 1.44 -22.23 -13.66
CA GLU A 60 1.41 -22.22 -15.13
C GLU A 60 1.77 -23.57 -15.79
N LYS A 61 2.38 -24.51 -15.06
CA LYS A 61 2.83 -25.81 -15.62
C LYS A 61 1.86 -26.98 -15.41
N LYS A 62 0.68 -26.77 -14.85
CA LYS A 62 -0.34 -27.81 -14.65
C LYS A 62 -1.59 -27.56 -15.50
N GLU A 63 -1.46 -27.40 -16.80
CA GLU A 63 -2.62 -27.43 -17.69
C GLU A 63 -2.38 -28.37 -18.88
N THR A 64 -2.85 -29.59 -18.76
CA THR A 64 -3.44 -30.36 -19.88
C THR A 64 -4.91 -29.98 -19.99
N PRO A 65 -5.48 -29.84 -21.20
CA PRO A 65 -6.78 -29.22 -21.42
C PRO A 65 -7.92 -30.17 -21.04
N SER A 66 -8.62 -29.88 -19.93
CA SER A 66 -9.92 -30.47 -19.63
C SER A 66 -10.74 -29.53 -18.76
N GLU A 67 -11.83 -29.04 -19.32
CA GLU A 67 -13.08 -28.54 -18.70
C GLU A 67 -13.03 -27.83 -17.34
N ASN A 68 -12.33 -26.66 -17.22
CA ASN A 68 -12.56 -25.72 -16.12
C ASN A 68 -12.27 -24.25 -16.47
N THR A 69 -12.52 -23.86 -17.72
CA THR A 69 -12.20 -22.53 -18.28
C THR A 69 -12.90 -21.33 -17.62
N LYS A 70 -13.81 -21.54 -16.66
CA LYS A 70 -14.51 -20.42 -15.99
C LYS A 70 -13.91 -20.01 -14.64
N LYS A 71 -13.20 -20.90 -13.93
CA LYS A 71 -12.57 -20.54 -12.63
C LYS A 71 -11.20 -19.88 -12.79
N ASP A 72 -10.42 -20.29 -13.76
CA ASP A 72 -9.05 -19.77 -13.95
C ASP A 72 -9.04 -18.38 -14.61
N ALA A 73 -9.98 -18.12 -15.53
CA ALA A 73 -10.23 -16.79 -16.06
C ALA A 73 -10.64 -15.78 -14.95
N SER A 74 -11.42 -16.24 -13.95
CA SER A 74 -11.83 -15.44 -12.81
C SER A 74 -10.65 -15.08 -11.89
N ALA A 75 -9.76 -16.02 -11.59
CA ALA A 75 -8.58 -15.81 -10.75
C ALA A 75 -7.55 -14.87 -11.43
N SER A 76 -7.34 -15.02 -12.74
CA SER A 76 -6.48 -14.13 -13.53
C SER A 76 -7.04 -12.71 -13.60
N LEU A 77 -8.34 -12.56 -13.79
CA LEU A 77 -9.01 -11.24 -13.78
C LEU A 77 -8.90 -10.56 -12.41
N LEU A 78 -9.06 -11.29 -11.30
CA LEU A 78 -8.90 -10.76 -9.94
C LEU A 78 -7.48 -10.28 -9.68
N LYS A 79 -6.45 -10.99 -10.13
CA LYS A 79 -5.05 -10.54 -10.05
C LYS A 79 -4.81 -9.26 -10.85
N THR A 80 -5.34 -9.17 -12.05
CA THR A 80 -5.23 -7.98 -12.92
C THR A 80 -5.94 -6.78 -12.30
N ASP A 81 -7.14 -6.98 -11.74
CA ASP A 81 -7.91 -5.93 -11.08
C ASP A 81 -7.22 -5.41 -9.81
N SER A 82 -6.58 -6.29 -9.02
CA SER A 82 -5.81 -5.88 -7.85
C SER A 82 -4.57 -5.06 -8.21
N ILE A 83 -3.84 -5.45 -9.27
CA ILE A 83 -2.70 -4.67 -9.78
C ILE A 83 -3.16 -3.29 -10.26
N LEU A 84 -4.26 -3.24 -10.99
CA LEU A 84 -4.82 -2.00 -11.49
C LEU A 84 -5.33 -1.09 -10.37
N PHE A 85 -5.97 -1.66 -9.35
CA PHE A 85 -6.37 -0.95 -8.13
C PHE A 85 -5.16 -0.29 -7.45
N ASN A 86 -4.08 -1.02 -7.22
CA ASN A 86 -2.86 -0.50 -6.60
C ASN A 86 -2.27 0.65 -7.43
N ARG A 87 -2.14 0.48 -8.75
CA ARG A 87 -1.62 1.53 -9.64
C ARG A 87 -2.46 2.81 -9.59
N ILE A 88 -3.79 2.68 -9.53
CA ILE A 88 -4.68 3.85 -9.43
C ILE A 88 -4.57 4.48 -8.03
N THR A 89 -4.38 3.69 -6.99
CA THR A 89 -4.17 4.19 -5.62
C THR A 89 -2.85 4.96 -5.51
N ASP A 90 -1.76 4.45 -6.07
CA ASP A 90 -0.47 5.14 -6.15
C ASP A 90 -0.60 6.47 -6.93
N TYR A 91 -1.37 6.45 -8.02
CA TYR A 91 -1.68 7.66 -8.78
C TYR A 91 -2.45 8.68 -7.93
N TYR A 92 -3.43 8.25 -7.13
CA TYR A 92 -4.16 9.13 -6.22
C TYR A 92 -3.24 9.75 -5.16
N GLU A 93 -2.30 9.00 -4.63
CA GLU A 93 -1.33 9.52 -3.66
C GLU A 93 -0.43 10.60 -4.29
N ALA A 94 0.08 10.34 -5.49
CA ALA A 94 0.92 11.28 -6.23
C ALA A 94 0.17 12.57 -6.61
N HIS A 95 -1.14 12.49 -6.86
CA HIS A 95 -1.98 13.60 -7.33
C HIS A 95 -3.03 14.03 -6.29
N ILE A 96 -2.72 13.89 -4.99
CA ILE A 96 -3.67 14.13 -3.91
C ILE A 96 -4.19 15.58 -3.85
N THR A 97 -3.43 16.52 -4.38
CA THR A 97 -3.78 17.94 -4.46
C THR A 97 -4.62 18.30 -5.69
N GLU A 98 -4.75 17.40 -6.66
CA GLU A 98 -5.36 17.68 -7.94
C GLU A 98 -6.85 17.32 -7.98
N HIS A 99 -7.60 17.99 -8.86
CA HIS A 99 -9.00 17.65 -9.08
C HIS A 99 -9.13 16.52 -10.09
N ILE A 100 -9.19 15.27 -9.61
CA ILE A 100 -9.29 14.07 -10.45
C ILE A 100 -10.75 13.79 -10.81
N LYS A 101 -11.02 13.60 -12.11
CA LYS A 101 -12.31 13.17 -12.66
C LYS A 101 -12.25 11.71 -13.10
N VAL A 102 -13.41 11.03 -13.11
CA VAL A 102 -13.52 9.64 -13.58
C VAL A 102 -13.03 9.48 -15.01
N GLU A 103 -13.38 10.43 -15.87
CA GLU A 103 -13.02 10.41 -17.29
C GLU A 103 -11.49 10.46 -17.49
N HIS A 104 -10.81 11.23 -16.63
CA HIS A 104 -9.35 11.30 -16.64
C HIS A 104 -8.71 9.95 -16.29
N LEU A 105 -9.18 9.30 -15.23
CA LEU A 105 -8.71 7.97 -14.83
C LEU A 105 -8.97 6.91 -15.90
N CYS A 106 -10.16 6.94 -16.49
CA CYS A 106 -10.51 6.01 -17.58
C CYS A 106 -9.55 6.14 -18.76
N LYS A 107 -9.18 7.36 -19.13
CA LYS A 107 -8.24 7.65 -20.21
C LYS A 107 -6.81 7.23 -19.83
N GLU A 108 -6.35 7.60 -18.64
CA GLU A 108 -4.99 7.35 -18.15
C GLU A 108 -4.68 5.86 -18.03
N PHE A 109 -5.64 5.09 -17.51
CA PHE A 109 -5.48 3.65 -17.27
C PHE A 109 -6.05 2.76 -18.37
N GLY A 110 -6.64 3.35 -19.43
CA GLY A 110 -7.19 2.60 -20.57
C GLY A 110 -8.38 1.71 -20.21
N ILE A 111 -9.21 2.09 -19.22
CA ILE A 111 -10.30 1.28 -18.69
C ILE A 111 -11.66 1.97 -18.79
N GLY A 112 -12.71 1.17 -18.90
CA GLY A 112 -14.09 1.69 -18.91
C GLY A 112 -14.53 2.13 -17.51
N ARG A 113 -15.47 3.11 -17.47
CA ARG A 113 -16.04 3.66 -16.23
C ARG A 113 -16.65 2.57 -15.33
N SER A 114 -17.38 1.62 -15.91
CA SER A 114 -18.01 0.52 -15.17
C SER A 114 -16.97 -0.40 -14.55
N HIS A 115 -15.88 -0.69 -15.26
CA HIS A 115 -14.76 -1.51 -14.76
C HIS A 115 -14.04 -0.81 -13.60
N LEU A 116 -13.71 0.49 -13.76
CA LEU A 116 -13.14 1.30 -12.69
C LEU A 116 -14.00 1.27 -11.42
N GLN A 117 -15.30 1.51 -11.55
CA GLN A 117 -16.22 1.52 -10.41
C GLN A 117 -16.35 0.14 -9.75
N ARG A 118 -16.37 -0.94 -10.56
CA ARG A 118 -16.41 -2.31 -10.07
C ARG A 118 -15.19 -2.64 -9.22
N ILE A 119 -13.98 -2.39 -9.73
CA ILE A 119 -12.72 -2.63 -9.01
C ILE A 119 -12.74 -1.95 -7.64
N PHE A 120 -13.07 -0.66 -7.59
CA PHE A 120 -13.06 0.06 -6.32
C PHE A 120 -14.12 -0.42 -5.36
N ARG A 121 -15.34 -0.74 -5.82
CA ARG A 121 -16.40 -1.27 -4.97
C ARG A 121 -16.07 -2.65 -4.41
N GLU A 122 -15.49 -3.54 -5.19
CA GLU A 122 -15.08 -4.86 -4.76
C GLU A 122 -13.96 -4.82 -3.72
N GLN A 123 -12.98 -3.92 -3.90
CA GLN A 123 -11.81 -3.81 -3.01
C GLN A 123 -12.09 -3.00 -1.73
N THR A 124 -12.97 -1.99 -1.79
CA THR A 124 -13.09 -0.99 -0.72
C THR A 124 -14.51 -0.73 -0.24
N GLY A 125 -15.50 -1.18 -0.99
CA GLY A 125 -16.91 -0.83 -0.77
C GLY A 125 -17.30 0.56 -1.30
N TYR A 126 -16.35 1.37 -1.76
CA TYR A 126 -16.58 2.74 -2.24
C TYR A 126 -16.42 2.84 -3.76
N GLY A 127 -16.97 3.89 -4.36
CA GLY A 127 -16.65 4.25 -5.74
C GLY A 127 -15.26 4.90 -5.85
N ALA A 128 -14.67 4.89 -7.05
CA ALA A 128 -13.30 5.37 -7.27
C ALA A 128 -13.06 6.82 -6.76
N ILE A 129 -13.94 7.76 -7.08
CA ILE A 129 -13.82 9.16 -6.60
C ILE A 129 -14.14 9.28 -5.10
N GLU A 130 -15.05 8.46 -4.60
CA GLU A 130 -15.38 8.45 -3.18
C GLU A 130 -14.19 7.95 -2.35
N TYR A 131 -13.50 6.92 -2.81
CA TYR A 131 -12.25 6.44 -2.20
C TYR A 131 -11.17 7.53 -2.21
N PHE A 132 -11.00 8.24 -3.32
CA PHE A 132 -10.07 9.38 -3.37
C PHE A 132 -10.42 10.48 -2.36
N CYS A 133 -11.71 10.77 -2.17
CA CYS A 133 -12.15 11.68 -1.11
C CYS A 133 -11.80 11.15 0.29
N GLN A 134 -11.94 9.85 0.55
CA GLN A 134 -11.53 9.22 1.81
C GLN A 134 -10.03 9.40 2.07
N MET A 135 -9.19 9.20 1.05
CA MET A 135 -7.74 9.40 1.14
C MET A 135 -7.40 10.86 1.51
N ARG A 136 -8.00 11.83 0.84
CA ARG A 136 -7.83 13.27 1.16
C ARG A 136 -8.23 13.61 2.59
N ILE A 137 -9.36 13.10 3.06
CA ILE A 137 -9.80 13.34 4.43
C ILE A 137 -8.89 12.64 5.45
N SER A 138 -8.35 11.47 5.13
CA SER A 138 -7.36 10.80 5.97
C SER A 138 -6.05 11.60 6.07
N ALA A 139 -5.59 12.18 4.96
CA ALA A 139 -4.47 13.12 4.96
C ALA A 139 -4.77 14.39 5.78
N ALA A 140 -5.98 14.94 5.65
CA ALA A 140 -6.42 16.10 6.46
C ALA A 140 -6.39 15.78 7.96
N LYS A 141 -6.89 14.62 8.39
CA LYS A 141 -6.84 14.19 9.79
C LYS A 141 -5.41 14.14 10.32
N ARG A 142 -4.46 13.67 9.50
CA ARG A 142 -3.03 13.65 9.85
C ARG A 142 -2.49 15.07 10.02
N CYS A 143 -2.71 15.97 9.06
CA CYS A 143 -2.29 17.38 9.14
C CYS A 143 -2.85 18.09 10.38
N ILE A 144 -4.13 17.86 10.70
CA ILE A 144 -4.78 18.46 11.88
C ILE A 144 -4.17 17.93 13.18
N ARG A 145 -3.89 16.64 13.29
CA ARG A 145 -3.23 16.04 14.47
C ARG A 145 -1.82 16.56 14.67
N GLU A 146 -1.06 16.70 13.60
CA GLU A 146 0.31 17.20 13.63
C GLU A 146 0.37 18.73 13.83
N ASN A 147 -0.77 19.40 13.77
CA ASN A 147 -0.90 20.86 13.97
C ASN A 147 0.07 21.71 13.13
N ARG A 148 0.40 21.24 11.92
CA ARG A 148 1.40 21.87 11.04
C ARG A 148 0.89 23.16 10.40
N MET A 149 -0.43 23.29 10.22
CA MET A 149 -1.07 24.41 9.54
C MET A 149 -2.52 24.59 10.00
N ASN A 150 -3.10 25.75 9.72
CA ASN A 150 -4.51 26.00 10.01
C ASN A 150 -5.44 25.20 9.08
N LEU A 151 -6.75 25.19 9.37
CA LEU A 151 -7.74 24.43 8.62
C LEU A 151 -7.90 24.88 7.18
N THR A 152 -7.72 26.17 6.92
CA THR A 152 -7.81 26.74 5.55
C THR A 152 -6.62 26.30 4.72
N ASP A 153 -5.42 26.38 5.28
CA ASP A 153 -4.19 25.92 4.60
C ASP A 153 -4.21 24.40 4.42
N THR A 154 -4.73 23.64 5.41
CA THR A 154 -4.93 22.19 5.26
C THR A 154 -5.87 21.88 4.10
N ALA A 155 -6.98 22.59 3.96
CA ALA A 155 -7.89 22.40 2.84
C ALA A 155 -7.21 22.72 1.50
N ALA A 156 -6.51 23.85 1.41
CA ALA A 156 -5.80 24.28 0.21
C ALA A 156 -4.70 23.29 -0.19
N SER A 157 -3.89 22.83 0.77
CA SER A 157 -2.82 21.84 0.53
C SER A 157 -3.31 20.47 0.04
N LEU A 158 -4.58 20.18 0.21
CA LEU A 158 -5.24 18.96 -0.30
C LEU A 158 -6.10 19.20 -1.54
N GLY A 159 -5.91 20.36 -2.21
CA GLY A 159 -6.57 20.69 -3.47
C GLY A 159 -8.06 21.04 -3.35
N TYR A 160 -8.52 21.45 -2.17
CA TYR A 160 -9.87 21.97 -2.02
C TYR A 160 -9.88 23.47 -2.36
N THR A 161 -10.71 23.86 -3.30
CA THR A 161 -10.89 25.26 -3.72
C THR A 161 -11.69 26.09 -2.72
N SER A 162 -12.38 25.44 -1.77
CA SER A 162 -13.23 26.09 -0.77
C SER A 162 -13.17 25.35 0.56
N ILE A 163 -12.92 26.11 1.63
CA ILE A 163 -12.98 25.60 3.01
C ILE A 163 -14.39 25.09 3.38
N TYR A 164 -15.43 25.67 2.78
CA TYR A 164 -16.80 25.21 2.98
C TYR A 164 -17.00 23.81 2.41
N TYR A 165 -16.56 23.57 1.16
CA TYR A 165 -16.65 22.27 0.53
C TYR A 165 -15.82 21.21 1.26
N PHE A 166 -14.61 21.56 1.67
CA PHE A 166 -13.77 20.72 2.54
C PHE A 166 -14.50 20.34 3.82
N SER A 167 -15.05 21.31 4.56
CA SER A 167 -15.75 21.06 5.82
C SER A 167 -16.97 20.17 5.64
N LYS A 168 -17.72 20.35 4.56
CA LYS A 168 -18.88 19.52 4.21
C LYS A 168 -18.46 18.07 3.93
N GLN A 169 -17.40 17.87 3.14
CA GLN A 169 -16.86 16.54 2.86
C GLN A 169 -16.26 15.88 4.10
N PHE A 170 -15.48 16.62 4.86
CA PHE A 170 -14.89 16.13 6.11
C PHE A 170 -15.99 15.65 7.07
N LYS A 171 -17.04 16.44 7.27
CA LYS A 171 -18.17 16.06 8.12
C LYS A 171 -18.92 14.84 7.57
N LYS A 172 -19.13 14.77 6.25
CA LYS A 172 -19.79 13.61 5.61
C LYS A 172 -19.03 12.30 5.88
N ILE A 173 -17.69 12.34 5.84
CA ILE A 173 -16.84 11.15 5.96
C ILE A 173 -16.54 10.81 7.43
N THR A 174 -16.38 11.81 8.31
CA THR A 174 -15.94 11.59 9.70
C THR A 174 -17.06 11.70 10.74
N GLY A 175 -18.23 12.19 10.34
CA GLY A 175 -19.35 12.48 11.25
C GLY A 175 -19.26 13.83 11.99
N MET A 176 -18.08 14.50 11.98
CA MET A 176 -17.86 15.77 12.69
C MET A 176 -17.14 16.81 11.82
N SER A 177 -17.27 18.10 12.16
CA SER A 177 -16.57 19.15 11.42
C SER A 177 -15.05 19.12 11.67
N PRO A 178 -14.23 19.69 10.76
CA PRO A 178 -12.78 19.80 10.97
C PRO A 178 -12.42 20.51 12.28
N SER A 179 -13.15 21.56 12.65
CA SER A 179 -12.93 22.32 13.90
C SER A 179 -13.28 21.49 15.14
N GLN A 180 -14.33 20.68 15.08
CA GLN A 180 -14.66 19.75 16.17
C GLN A 180 -13.60 18.67 16.31
N TYR A 181 -13.13 18.10 15.19
CA TYR A 181 -12.05 17.13 15.18
C TYR A 181 -10.76 17.72 15.76
N GLN A 182 -10.42 18.96 15.36
CA GLN A 182 -9.25 19.67 15.87
C GLN A 182 -9.30 19.87 17.40
N LYS A 183 -10.46 20.26 17.93
CA LYS A 183 -10.64 20.41 19.39
C LYS A 183 -10.47 19.08 20.11
N MET A 184 -11.06 18.01 19.57
CA MET A 184 -11.00 16.65 20.15
C MET A 184 -9.56 16.11 20.24
N VAL A 185 -8.71 16.37 19.25
CA VAL A 185 -7.32 15.85 19.25
C VAL A 185 -6.33 16.74 20.00
N ARG A 186 -6.75 17.94 20.45
CA ARG A 186 -5.96 18.86 21.28
C ARG A 186 -6.31 18.80 22.76
N SER A 187 -7.42 18.13 23.10
CA SER A 187 -7.80 17.85 24.49
C SER A 187 -7.02 16.65 25.02
#